data_ddca2dbec8785e12042a62ab4675c414
#
_entry.id   ddca2dbec8785e12042a62ab4675c414
#
_cell.length_a   1.000
_cell.length_b   1.000
_cell.length_c   1.000
_cell.angle_alpha   90.00
_cell.angle_beta   90.00
_cell.angle_gamma   90.00
#
_symmetry.space_group_name_H-M   'P 1'
#
loop_
_entity.id
_entity.type
_entity.pdbx_description
1 polymer ?
#
loop_
_entity_poly.entity_id
_entity_poly.type
_entity_poly.pdbx_seq_one_letter_code
_entity_poly.pdbx_strand_id
1 'polypeptide(L)'
;RDDVESRGLGDVYKRQVHKSYFQLYKFRSMRLDTPHDIPTHLLDNPEQYITKVGRFLRKSSLDELPQLYNIARGDMAVVGPRPALWNQTDLIAERDKYGANDVKPGLTGWTQINGRDELEIDVKAKLDGEYVRKAGLAMDIRCVFGTIFSVLRGSGVVEGGTGTMEREKKNKKVMIITNHSYMLWQFRRELIQMLMEDAEVYISTPFVGHEKDFADMGCHMIETPVDRRGINPMTDLRLYKQY
;
A
#
# COMPACT_ATOMS: atom_id res chain seq x y z
N ARG A 1 -9.69 30.00 19.18
CA ARG A 1 -9.20 30.49 20.46
C ARG A 1 -8.66 29.27 21.16
N ASP A 2 -7.46 29.16 21.12
CA ASP A 2 -6.35 29.15 21.98
C ASP A 2 -5.23 28.44 21.25
N ASP A 3 -4.27 29.24 20.83
CA ASP A 3 -2.98 28.81 20.33
C ASP A 3 -2.24 28.11 21.47
N VAL A 4 -2.60 26.85 21.72
CA VAL A 4 -1.74 25.98 22.47
C VAL A 4 -0.64 25.55 21.50
N GLU A 5 0.45 26.32 21.50
CA GLU A 5 1.72 25.89 20.93
C GLU A 5 2.04 24.50 21.48
N SER A 6 1.73 23.48 20.72
CA SER A 6 2.05 22.10 21.10
C SER A 6 3.56 21.93 21.06
N ARG A 7 4.22 22.13 22.18
CA ARG A 7 5.66 21.95 22.35
C ARG A 7 6.01 20.46 22.16
N GLY A 8 6.20 20.07 20.89
CA GLY A 8 6.70 18.74 20.53
C GLY A 8 5.67 17.63 20.35
N LEU A 9 4.40 17.84 20.65
CA LEU A 9 3.30 16.93 20.37
C LEU A 9 2.46 17.49 19.21
N GLY A 10 2.23 16.68 18.17
CA GLY A 10 1.34 17.04 17.08
C GLY A 10 -0.11 16.73 17.46
N ASP A 11 -0.97 17.73 17.43
CA ASP A 11 -2.37 17.59 17.76
C ASP A 11 -3.18 17.28 16.49
N VAL A 12 -3.81 16.13 16.45
CA VAL A 12 -4.67 15.74 15.33
C VAL A 12 -6.01 15.27 15.90
N TYR A 13 -7.09 15.95 15.52
CA TYR A 13 -8.43 15.50 15.86
C TYR A 13 -8.80 14.28 15.03
N LYS A 14 -9.15 13.20 15.70
CA LYS A 14 -9.56 11.92 15.11
C LYS A 14 -10.95 11.53 15.60
N ARG A 15 -11.64 10.70 14.82
CA ARG A 15 -12.95 10.17 15.23
C ARG A 15 -12.81 8.93 16.10
N GLN A 16 -13.63 8.89 17.13
CA GLN A 16 -13.80 7.81 18.10
C GLN A 16 -15.12 7.08 17.87
N VAL A 17 -15.43 6.12 18.75
CA VAL A 17 -16.72 5.43 18.80
C VAL A 17 -17.89 6.40 18.62
N HIS A 18 -18.87 6.02 17.81
CA HIS A 18 -20.03 6.83 17.46
C HIS A 18 -19.69 8.22 16.88
N LYS A 19 -18.55 8.31 16.17
CA LYS A 19 -18.13 9.51 15.44
C LYS A 19 -17.82 10.75 16.31
N SER A 20 -17.63 10.57 17.62
CA SER A 20 -17.12 11.63 18.48
C SER A 20 -15.66 11.93 18.15
N TYR A 21 -15.20 13.14 18.47
CA TYR A 21 -13.82 13.55 18.22
C TYR A 21 -12.99 13.43 19.48
N PHE A 22 -11.73 13.02 19.31
CA PHE A 22 -10.74 13.06 20.37
C PHE A 22 -9.39 13.56 19.83
N GLN A 23 -8.54 14.05 20.73
CA GLN A 23 -7.22 14.53 20.41
C GLN A 23 -6.24 13.36 20.42
N LEU A 24 -5.61 13.09 19.27
CA LEU A 24 -4.62 12.03 19.10
C LEU A 24 -3.22 12.61 19.38
N TYR A 25 -2.52 12.03 20.33
CA TYR A 25 -1.16 12.45 20.66
C TYR A 25 -0.12 11.71 19.81
N LYS A 26 0.82 12.50 19.25
CA LYS A 26 1.92 11.99 18.42
C LYS A 26 3.18 12.83 18.69
N PHE A 27 4.37 12.23 18.60
CA PHE A 27 5.58 13.05 18.53
C PHE A 27 5.63 13.78 17.19
N ARG A 28 6.06 15.03 17.23
CA ARG A 28 6.24 15.83 16.02
C ARG A 28 7.40 15.27 15.21
N SER A 29 7.11 14.80 14.03
CA SER A 29 8.06 14.26 13.06
C SER A 29 8.30 15.17 11.85
N MET A 30 7.46 16.22 11.73
CA MET A 30 7.52 17.18 10.62
C MET A 30 7.98 18.56 11.10
N ARG A 31 8.44 19.38 10.16
CA ARG A 31 8.88 20.75 10.40
C ARG A 31 7.70 21.63 10.82
N LEU A 32 8.01 22.72 11.53
CA LEU A 32 6.98 23.68 12.00
C LEU A 32 6.30 24.44 10.86
N ASP A 33 6.98 24.59 9.74
CA ASP A 33 6.50 25.27 8.54
C ASP A 33 5.68 24.35 7.60
N THR A 34 5.35 23.14 8.05
CA THR A 34 4.50 22.22 7.29
C THR A 34 3.05 22.75 7.29
N PRO A 35 2.36 22.79 6.13
CA PRO A 35 0.95 23.16 6.08
C PRO A 35 0.10 22.25 6.98
N HIS A 36 -0.66 22.85 7.91
CA HIS A 36 -1.46 22.10 8.88
C HIS A 36 -2.82 21.66 8.34
N ASP A 37 -3.35 22.38 7.35
CA ASP A 37 -4.70 22.17 6.81
C ASP A 37 -4.73 21.10 5.71
N ILE A 38 -3.57 20.66 5.24
CA ILE A 38 -3.45 19.68 4.17
C ILE A 38 -2.98 18.36 4.78
N PRO A 39 -3.74 17.25 4.61
CA PRO A 39 -3.28 15.92 4.99
C PRO A 39 -1.94 15.57 4.34
N THR A 40 -1.06 14.88 5.05
CA THR A 40 0.31 14.58 4.59
C THR A 40 0.36 13.93 3.20
N HIS A 41 -0.66 13.13 2.86
CA HIS A 41 -0.74 12.45 1.56
C HIS A 41 -1.19 13.35 0.39
N LEU A 42 -1.68 14.54 0.69
CA LEU A 42 -2.04 15.55 -0.31
C LEU A 42 -0.98 16.64 -0.44
N LEU A 43 0.12 16.56 0.33
CA LEU A 43 1.24 17.47 0.20
C LEU A 43 2.08 17.11 -1.02
N ASP A 44 2.41 18.12 -1.82
CA ASP A 44 3.43 17.98 -2.84
C ASP A 44 4.79 17.73 -2.16
N ASN A 45 5.38 16.56 -2.39
CA ASN A 45 6.67 16.17 -1.85
C ASN A 45 6.73 16.14 -0.30
N PRO A 46 5.93 15.30 0.39
CA PRO A 46 5.84 15.29 1.86
C PRO A 46 7.19 15.02 2.56
N GLU A 47 8.12 14.35 1.88
CA GLU A 47 9.46 14.03 2.38
C GLU A 47 10.31 15.27 2.75
N GLN A 48 10.10 16.40 2.08
CA GLN A 48 10.82 17.65 2.37
C GLN A 48 10.46 18.25 3.73
N TYR A 49 9.27 17.94 4.23
CA TYR A 49 8.78 18.42 5.51
C TYR A 49 9.16 17.50 6.68
N ILE A 50 9.64 16.28 6.40
CA ILE A 50 10.02 15.32 7.44
C ILE A 50 11.42 15.64 7.95
N THR A 51 11.56 15.83 9.27
CA THR A 51 12.86 16.05 9.89
C THR A 51 13.71 14.77 9.90
N LYS A 52 15.04 14.88 10.03
CA LYS A 52 15.92 13.70 10.14
C LYS A 52 15.53 12.79 11.32
N VAL A 53 15.24 13.38 12.47
CA VAL A 53 14.74 12.66 13.66
C VAL A 53 13.34 12.11 13.40
N GLY A 54 12.47 12.89 12.75
CA GLY A 54 11.13 12.47 12.36
C GLY A 54 11.13 11.23 11.46
N ARG A 55 12.05 11.14 10.51
CA ARG A 55 12.20 9.96 9.65
C ARG A 55 12.55 8.71 10.45
N PHE A 56 13.45 8.81 11.42
CA PHE A 56 13.76 7.71 12.34
C PHE A 56 12.54 7.31 13.17
N LEU A 57 11.85 8.29 13.79
CA LEU A 57 10.66 8.04 14.61
C LEU A 57 9.55 7.35 13.81
N ARG A 58 9.27 7.82 12.59
CA ARG A 58 8.27 7.22 11.69
C ARG A 58 8.65 5.79 11.27
N LYS A 59 9.90 5.59 10.87
CA LYS A 59 10.38 4.25 10.46
C LYS A 59 10.28 3.21 11.58
N SER A 60 10.47 3.64 12.82
CA SER A 60 10.35 2.78 14.02
C SER A 60 8.95 2.80 14.64
N SER A 61 8.02 3.59 14.11
CA SER A 61 6.68 3.85 14.70
C SER A 61 6.72 4.39 16.13
N LEU A 62 7.88 4.92 16.56
CA LEU A 62 8.04 5.53 17.90
C LEU A 62 7.31 6.86 18.02
N ASP A 63 7.00 7.52 16.90
CA ASP A 63 6.18 8.74 16.88
C ASP A 63 4.76 8.51 17.41
N GLU A 64 4.28 7.28 17.41
CA GLU A 64 2.96 6.91 17.90
C GLU A 64 2.92 6.51 19.39
N LEU A 65 4.08 6.44 20.09
CA LEU A 65 4.13 6.11 21.52
C LEU A 65 3.22 6.99 22.41
N PRO A 66 3.06 8.31 22.18
CA PRO A 66 2.16 9.11 22.99
C PRO A 66 0.69 8.66 22.92
N GLN A 67 0.29 7.85 21.93
CA GLN A 67 -1.05 7.27 21.86
C GLN A 67 -1.32 6.27 23.01
N LEU A 68 -0.29 5.78 23.67
CA LEU A 68 -0.47 5.00 24.91
C LEU A 68 -1.23 5.80 25.99
N TYR A 69 -1.07 7.13 26.00
CA TYR A 69 -1.86 8.00 26.87
C TYR A 69 -3.34 8.04 26.43
N ASN A 70 -3.62 8.05 25.12
CA ASN A 70 -5.00 7.95 24.63
C ASN A 70 -5.63 6.61 25.02
N ILE A 71 -4.86 5.52 25.02
CA ILE A 71 -5.33 4.21 25.44
C ILE A 71 -5.63 4.23 26.95
N ALA A 72 -4.73 4.77 27.77
CA ALA A 72 -4.92 4.88 29.21
C ALA A 72 -6.14 5.75 29.58
N ARG A 73 -6.43 6.80 28.81
CA ARG A 73 -7.65 7.61 28.94
C ARG A 73 -8.92 6.91 28.50
N GLY A 74 -8.79 5.82 27.74
CA GLY A 74 -9.95 5.11 27.17
C GLY A 74 -10.46 5.68 25.84
N ASP A 75 -9.74 6.64 25.23
CA ASP A 75 -10.06 7.18 23.91
C ASP A 75 -9.78 6.18 22.80
N MET A 76 -8.82 5.28 23.01
CA MET A 76 -8.37 4.25 22.07
C MET A 76 -8.27 2.88 22.74
N ALA A 77 -8.22 1.86 21.90
CA ALA A 77 -7.83 0.50 22.27
C ALA A 77 -6.41 0.19 21.78
N VAL A 78 -5.82 -0.90 22.27
CA VAL A 78 -4.55 -1.41 21.71
C VAL A 78 -4.78 -1.90 20.28
N VAL A 79 -5.85 -2.67 20.08
CA VAL A 79 -6.23 -3.23 18.77
C VAL A 79 -7.59 -2.70 18.35
N GLY A 80 -7.69 -2.29 17.09
CA GLY A 80 -8.93 -1.76 16.53
C GLY A 80 -8.69 -1.12 15.15
N PRO A 81 -9.74 -0.65 14.47
CA PRO A 81 -9.61 0.16 13.26
C PRO A 81 -8.75 1.40 13.50
N ARG A 82 -7.88 1.73 12.56
CA ARG A 82 -7.04 2.95 12.68
C ARG A 82 -7.91 4.21 12.78
N PRO A 83 -7.63 5.15 13.70
CA PRO A 83 -8.42 6.38 13.82
C PRO A 83 -8.46 7.15 12.48
N ALA A 84 -9.65 7.45 11.96
CA ALA A 84 -9.81 8.26 10.77
C ALA A 84 -9.58 9.75 11.05
N LEU A 85 -9.01 10.48 10.08
CA LEU A 85 -8.94 11.94 10.15
C LEU A 85 -10.36 12.53 10.05
N TRP A 86 -10.55 13.70 10.62
CA TRP A 86 -11.83 14.40 10.61
C TRP A 86 -12.37 14.68 9.19
N ASN A 87 -11.49 14.85 8.22
CA ASN A 87 -11.77 15.14 6.82
C ASN A 87 -11.80 13.89 5.90
N GLN A 88 -11.60 12.70 6.43
CA GLN A 88 -11.74 11.44 5.68
C GLN A 88 -13.19 10.95 5.65
N THR A 89 -14.09 11.77 5.11
CA THR A 89 -15.53 11.50 5.08
C THR A 89 -15.88 10.23 4.32
N ASP A 90 -15.15 9.94 3.23
CA ASP A 90 -15.39 8.78 2.37
C ASP A 90 -15.07 7.48 3.12
N LEU A 91 -13.91 7.43 3.80
CA LEU A 91 -13.55 6.26 4.62
C LEU A 91 -14.55 6.03 5.74
N ILE A 92 -15.03 7.11 6.37
CA ILE A 92 -16.00 7.03 7.45
C ILE A 92 -17.34 6.50 6.94
N ALA A 93 -17.82 7.01 5.80
CA ALA A 93 -19.04 6.53 5.18
C ALA A 93 -18.95 5.06 4.76
N GLU A 94 -17.80 4.65 4.22
CA GLU A 94 -17.59 3.27 3.83
C GLU A 94 -17.54 2.31 5.05
N ARG A 95 -16.89 2.73 6.15
CA ARG A 95 -16.84 1.99 7.43
C ARG A 95 -18.20 1.83 8.10
N ASP A 96 -19.12 2.77 7.90
CA ASP A 96 -20.50 2.65 8.44
C ASP A 96 -21.21 1.39 7.93
N LYS A 97 -20.95 1.00 6.69
CA LYS A 97 -21.55 -0.22 6.09
C LYS A 97 -21.15 -1.50 6.82
N TYR A 98 -20.05 -1.45 7.56
CA TYR A 98 -19.47 -2.63 8.25
C TYR A 98 -19.45 -2.50 9.77
N GLY A 99 -20.02 -1.43 10.35
CA GLY A 99 -20.00 -1.18 11.79
C GLY A 99 -18.61 -0.85 12.36
N ALA A 100 -17.64 -0.50 11.51
CA ALA A 100 -16.27 -0.26 11.95
C ALA A 100 -16.09 1.08 12.69
N ASN A 101 -17.08 1.96 12.65
CA ASN A 101 -17.10 3.20 13.43
C ASN A 101 -17.72 3.02 14.83
N ASP A 102 -18.26 1.84 15.15
CA ASP A 102 -18.94 1.57 16.43
C ASP A 102 -17.99 0.97 17.48
N VAL A 103 -16.74 0.70 17.09
CA VAL A 103 -15.69 0.21 17.99
C VAL A 103 -14.63 1.26 18.26
N LYS A 104 -13.90 1.12 19.37
CA LYS A 104 -12.78 2.02 19.67
C LYS A 104 -11.69 1.90 18.62
N PRO A 105 -11.12 3.02 18.16
CA PRO A 105 -9.97 2.99 17.27
C PRO A 105 -8.76 2.38 17.99
N GLY A 106 -7.92 1.67 17.23
CA GLY A 106 -6.74 0.98 17.74
C GLY A 106 -5.42 1.68 17.41
N LEU A 107 -4.41 1.44 18.24
CA LEU A 107 -3.02 1.73 17.94
C LEU A 107 -2.53 0.84 16.80
N THR A 108 -2.94 -0.42 16.81
CA THR A 108 -2.79 -1.36 15.71
C THR A 108 -4.12 -2.02 15.36
N GLY A 109 -4.18 -2.73 14.22
CA GLY A 109 -5.40 -3.41 13.80
C GLY A 109 -5.21 -4.26 12.55
N TRP A 110 -6.28 -4.92 12.16
CA TRP A 110 -6.28 -5.87 11.06
C TRP A 110 -5.88 -5.23 9.73
N THR A 111 -6.36 -4.03 9.44
CA THR A 111 -6.00 -3.27 8.24
C THR A 111 -4.52 -2.89 8.22
N GLN A 112 -3.95 -2.51 9.38
CA GLN A 112 -2.54 -2.10 9.45
C GLN A 112 -1.57 -3.24 9.16
N ILE A 113 -1.90 -4.48 9.52
CA ILE A 113 -1.02 -5.64 9.23
C ILE A 113 -1.22 -6.23 7.84
N ASN A 114 -2.31 -5.86 7.13
CA ASN A 114 -2.65 -6.38 5.80
C ASN A 114 -2.42 -5.37 4.65
N GLY A 115 -1.72 -4.25 4.88
CA GLY A 115 -1.36 -3.31 3.81
C GLY A 115 -1.42 -1.84 4.20
N ARG A 116 -1.81 -1.50 5.44
CA ARG A 116 -1.79 -0.13 5.99
C ARG A 116 -2.49 0.93 5.11
N ASP A 117 -1.78 2.03 4.87
CA ASP A 117 -2.32 3.21 4.18
C ASP A 117 -2.35 3.07 2.65
N GLU A 118 -1.71 2.04 2.09
CA GLU A 118 -1.65 1.78 0.64
C GLU A 118 -2.95 1.17 0.07
N LEU A 119 -3.83 0.67 0.93
CA LEU A 119 -5.08 0.03 0.52
C LEU A 119 -6.12 1.06 0.08
N GLU A 120 -6.96 0.69 -0.87
CA GLU A 120 -8.14 1.45 -1.27
C GLU A 120 -9.15 1.56 -0.12
N ILE A 121 -9.97 2.61 -0.15
CA ILE A 121 -10.90 2.94 0.94
C ILE A 121 -11.89 1.80 1.22
N ASP A 122 -12.43 1.18 0.18
CA ASP A 122 -13.36 0.07 0.27
C ASP A 122 -12.70 -1.18 0.88
N VAL A 123 -11.45 -1.47 0.51
CA VAL A 123 -10.66 -2.57 1.06
C VAL A 123 -10.35 -2.32 2.53
N LYS A 124 -9.94 -1.08 2.89
CA LYS A 124 -9.74 -0.69 4.30
C LYS A 124 -10.99 -0.92 5.13
N ALA A 125 -12.13 -0.44 4.64
CA ALA A 125 -13.40 -0.57 5.36
C ALA A 125 -13.85 -2.04 5.50
N LYS A 126 -13.64 -2.87 4.49
CA LYS A 126 -13.91 -4.32 4.54
C LYS A 126 -13.05 -5.03 5.59
N LEU A 127 -11.75 -4.74 5.62
CA LEU A 127 -10.82 -5.31 6.61
C LEU A 127 -11.15 -4.85 8.03
N ASP A 128 -11.49 -3.58 8.22
CA ASP A 128 -11.94 -3.06 9.49
C ASP A 128 -13.25 -3.75 9.93
N GLY A 129 -14.19 -3.96 9.01
CA GLY A 129 -15.42 -4.73 9.26
C GLY A 129 -15.15 -6.21 9.54
N GLU A 130 -14.14 -6.81 8.90
CA GLU A 130 -13.71 -8.17 9.23
C GLU A 130 -13.20 -8.27 10.67
N TYR A 131 -12.38 -7.29 11.09
CA TYR A 131 -11.94 -7.18 12.47
C TYR A 131 -13.14 -7.11 13.43
N VAL A 132 -14.11 -6.22 13.18
CA VAL A 132 -15.30 -6.06 14.03
C VAL A 132 -16.07 -7.36 14.19
N ARG A 133 -16.28 -8.10 13.10
CA ARG A 133 -16.98 -9.40 13.13
C ARG A 133 -16.22 -10.50 13.86
N LYS A 134 -14.89 -10.45 13.83
CA LYS A 134 -14.00 -11.47 14.43
C LYS A 134 -13.32 -10.98 15.70
N ALA A 135 -13.72 -9.82 16.22
CA ALA A 135 -13.11 -9.22 17.40
C ALA A 135 -13.06 -10.20 18.58
N GLY A 136 -11.89 -10.30 19.18
CA GLY A 136 -11.62 -11.18 20.30
C GLY A 136 -10.13 -11.42 20.51
N LEU A 137 -9.77 -12.04 21.60
CA LEU A 137 -8.39 -12.20 22.05
C LEU A 137 -7.48 -12.81 20.98
N ALA A 138 -7.94 -13.81 20.23
CA ALA A 138 -7.15 -14.47 19.18
C ALA A 138 -6.84 -13.50 18.02
N MET A 139 -7.82 -12.66 17.62
CA MET A 139 -7.65 -11.66 16.58
C MET A 139 -6.72 -10.55 17.04
N ASP A 140 -6.87 -10.10 18.28
CA ASP A 140 -6.02 -9.07 18.88
C ASP A 140 -4.56 -9.53 18.98
N ILE A 141 -4.32 -10.75 19.45
CA ILE A 141 -2.99 -11.35 19.48
C ILE A 141 -2.38 -11.39 18.08
N ARG A 142 -3.14 -11.80 17.06
CA ARG A 142 -2.68 -11.82 15.67
C ARG A 142 -2.30 -10.43 15.18
N CYS A 143 -3.08 -9.40 15.49
CA CYS A 143 -2.78 -8.02 15.12
C CYS A 143 -1.51 -7.52 15.80
N VAL A 144 -1.32 -7.78 17.10
CA VAL A 144 -0.14 -7.37 17.85
C VAL A 144 1.13 -8.03 17.30
N PHE A 145 1.12 -9.36 17.13
CA PHE A 145 2.28 -10.07 16.58
C PHE A 145 2.56 -9.69 15.11
N GLY A 146 1.51 -9.51 14.31
CA GLY A 146 1.64 -9.03 12.94
C GLY A 146 2.30 -7.66 12.86
N THR A 147 1.96 -6.77 13.79
CA THR A 147 2.58 -5.42 13.88
C THR A 147 4.04 -5.50 14.27
N ILE A 148 4.38 -6.28 15.30
CA ILE A 148 5.79 -6.46 15.73
C ILE A 148 6.61 -6.99 14.55
N PHE A 149 6.09 -7.98 13.84
CA PHE A 149 6.78 -8.56 12.70
C PHE A 149 6.92 -7.59 11.51
N SER A 150 5.91 -6.77 11.25
CA SER A 150 5.94 -5.73 10.22
C SER A 150 6.98 -4.65 10.53
N VAL A 151 7.06 -4.21 11.79
CA VAL A 151 8.04 -3.21 12.24
C VAL A 151 9.46 -3.78 12.17
N LEU A 152 9.67 -5.02 12.60
CA LEU A 152 11.00 -5.67 12.55
C LEU A 152 11.48 -5.91 11.11
N ARG A 153 10.59 -6.22 10.18
CA ARG A 153 10.93 -6.35 8.76
C ARG A 153 11.26 -5.05 8.07
N GLY A 154 10.97 -3.92 8.70
CA GLY A 154 11.18 -2.61 8.08
C GLY A 154 10.34 -2.40 6.82
N SER A 155 9.26 -3.16 6.66
CA SER A 155 8.32 -3.01 5.56
C SER A 155 7.66 -1.64 5.70
N GLY A 156 8.03 -0.77 4.74
CA GLY A 156 8.00 0.68 4.79
C GLY A 156 6.71 1.28 5.31
N VAL A 157 6.88 2.24 6.17
CA VAL A 157 5.87 3.23 6.46
C VAL A 157 5.86 4.18 5.26
N VAL A 158 5.07 3.89 4.24
CA VAL A 158 4.63 4.89 3.27
C VAL A 158 3.41 5.56 3.90
N GLU A 159 3.61 6.67 4.58
CA GLU A 159 2.49 7.47 5.09
C GLU A 159 1.87 8.23 3.93
N GLY A 160 0.56 8.08 3.78
CA GLY A 160 -0.25 9.00 3.02
C GLY A 160 -0.87 8.49 1.73
N GLY A 161 -0.88 7.19 1.47
CA GLY A 161 -1.65 6.65 0.34
C GLY A 161 -3.16 6.65 0.65
N THR A 162 -3.91 7.62 0.15
CA THR A 162 -5.32 7.41 -0.16
C THR A 162 -5.38 6.95 -1.61
N GLY A 163 -5.48 5.60 -1.82
CA GLY A 163 -6.05 5.02 -3.02
C GLY A 163 -5.59 5.43 -4.42
N THR A 164 -4.77 6.43 -4.59
CA THR A 164 -3.88 6.55 -5.72
C THR A 164 -2.59 5.82 -5.35
N MET A 165 -2.65 4.49 -5.41
CA MET A 165 -1.49 3.85 -5.96
C MET A 165 -1.31 4.52 -7.34
N GLU A 166 -0.37 5.45 -7.49
CA GLU A 166 0.71 5.10 -8.38
C GLU A 166 1.12 3.74 -7.84
N ARG A 167 0.55 2.71 -8.45
CA ARG A 167 1.11 1.37 -8.40
C ARG A 167 2.58 1.66 -8.65
N GLU A 168 3.45 1.66 -7.59
CA GLU A 168 4.80 1.25 -7.85
C GLU A 168 4.54 0.10 -8.79
N LYS A 169 4.85 0.28 -10.06
CA LYS A 169 4.94 -0.81 -11.01
C LYS A 169 5.86 -1.73 -10.26
N LYS A 170 5.25 -2.63 -9.47
CA LYS A 170 6.00 -3.61 -8.73
C LYS A 170 6.86 -4.10 -9.84
N ASN A 171 8.18 -4.12 -9.68
CA ASN A 171 9.17 -4.61 -10.64
C ASN A 171 8.90 -6.08 -10.97
N LYS A 172 7.61 -6.42 -11.18
CA LYS A 172 7.17 -7.69 -11.69
C LYS A 172 7.48 -7.67 -13.17
N LYS A 173 8.44 -8.47 -13.52
CA LYS A 173 8.75 -8.74 -14.93
C LYS A 173 8.02 -10.03 -15.31
N VAL A 174 7.17 -9.94 -16.30
CA VAL A 174 6.47 -11.11 -16.87
C VAL A 174 7.10 -11.39 -18.23
N MET A 175 7.62 -12.58 -18.39
CA MET A 175 8.16 -13.04 -19.68
C MET A 175 7.14 -13.98 -20.34
N ILE A 176 6.72 -13.65 -21.55
CA ILE A 176 5.87 -14.49 -22.39
C ILE A 176 6.77 -15.10 -23.46
N ILE A 177 6.88 -16.42 -23.44
CA ILE A 177 7.64 -17.16 -24.45
C ILE A 177 6.64 -17.78 -25.41
N THR A 178 6.79 -17.48 -26.69
CA THR A 178 5.93 -18.05 -27.74
C THR A 178 6.76 -18.35 -28.99
N ASN A 179 6.26 -19.26 -29.78
CA ASN A 179 6.87 -19.62 -31.06
C ASN A 179 6.28 -18.86 -32.23
N HIS A 180 5.40 -17.87 -32.00
CA HIS A 180 4.72 -17.15 -33.07
C HIS A 180 4.12 -15.81 -32.62
N SER A 181 4.78 -14.69 -32.96
CA SER A 181 4.34 -13.34 -32.62
C SER A 181 2.96 -13.00 -33.17
N TYR A 182 2.67 -13.37 -34.43
CA TYR A 182 1.39 -13.11 -35.05
C TYR A 182 0.21 -13.77 -34.31
N MET A 183 0.34 -15.04 -33.89
CA MET A 183 -0.70 -15.75 -33.15
C MET A 183 -0.91 -15.12 -31.74
N LEU A 184 0.17 -14.69 -31.12
CA LEU A 184 0.10 -14.02 -29.85
C LEU A 184 -0.70 -12.70 -29.96
N TRP A 185 -0.44 -11.90 -31.00
CA TRP A 185 -1.16 -10.67 -31.27
C TRP A 185 -2.65 -10.90 -31.51
N GLN A 186 -3.00 -11.85 -32.33
CA GLN A 186 -4.38 -12.14 -32.69
C GLN A 186 -5.23 -12.65 -31.53
N PHE A 187 -4.66 -13.48 -30.65
CA PHE A 187 -5.46 -14.22 -29.68
C PHE A 187 -5.20 -13.82 -28.22
N ARG A 188 -4.17 -13.04 -27.94
CA ARG A 188 -3.74 -12.71 -26.55
C ARG A 188 -3.44 -11.25 -26.31
N ARG A 189 -3.74 -10.36 -27.23
CA ARG A 189 -3.48 -8.92 -27.09
C ARG A 189 -4.10 -8.35 -25.82
N GLU A 190 -5.35 -8.69 -25.54
CA GLU A 190 -6.06 -8.20 -24.35
C GLU A 190 -5.41 -8.69 -23.04
N LEU A 191 -4.98 -9.96 -23.00
CA LEU A 191 -4.25 -10.51 -21.87
C LEU A 191 -2.93 -9.75 -21.63
N ILE A 192 -2.22 -9.41 -22.70
CA ILE A 192 -0.96 -8.64 -22.62
C ILE A 192 -1.25 -7.24 -22.07
N GLN A 193 -2.30 -6.58 -22.55
CA GLN A 193 -2.71 -5.28 -22.02
C GLN A 193 -3.02 -5.33 -20.53
N MET A 194 -3.75 -6.33 -20.06
CA MET A 194 -4.03 -6.53 -18.64
C MET A 194 -2.74 -6.76 -17.83
N LEU A 195 -1.80 -7.55 -18.34
CA LEU A 195 -0.52 -7.80 -17.67
C LEU A 195 0.33 -6.52 -17.56
N MET A 196 0.28 -5.67 -18.58
CA MET A 196 1.02 -4.40 -18.62
C MET A 196 0.50 -3.38 -17.60
N GLU A 197 -0.71 -3.54 -17.10
CA GLU A 197 -1.22 -2.72 -16.02
C GLU A 197 -0.43 -2.93 -14.72
N ASP A 198 0.08 -4.16 -14.47
CA ASP A 198 0.69 -4.58 -13.21
C ASP A 198 2.16 -4.98 -13.30
N ALA A 199 2.72 -5.11 -14.54
CA ALA A 199 4.06 -5.65 -14.75
C ALA A 199 4.73 -5.08 -16.00
N GLU A 200 6.08 -5.12 -16.04
CA GLU A 200 6.82 -4.98 -17.29
C GLU A 200 6.72 -6.28 -18.07
N VAL A 201 6.21 -6.22 -19.30
CA VAL A 201 6.00 -7.40 -20.15
C VAL A 201 7.14 -7.54 -21.15
N TYR A 202 7.80 -8.69 -21.09
CA TYR A 202 8.82 -9.13 -22.04
C TYR A 202 8.24 -10.23 -22.91
N ILE A 203 8.41 -10.12 -24.23
CA ILE A 203 7.92 -11.12 -25.20
C ILE A 203 9.12 -11.69 -25.94
N SER A 204 9.37 -12.98 -25.73
CA SER A 204 10.41 -13.75 -26.38
C SER A 204 9.78 -14.62 -27.47
N THR A 205 10.11 -14.35 -28.75
CA THR A 205 9.47 -14.97 -29.89
C THR A 205 10.32 -14.82 -31.16
N PRO A 206 10.20 -15.74 -32.13
CA PRO A 206 10.65 -15.46 -33.50
C PRO A 206 9.85 -14.29 -34.08
N PHE A 207 10.54 -13.36 -34.74
CA PHE A 207 9.90 -12.20 -35.35
C PHE A 207 9.25 -12.63 -36.69
N VAL A 208 7.92 -12.84 -36.65
CA VAL A 208 7.11 -13.28 -37.80
C VAL A 208 5.91 -12.35 -38.06
N GLY A 209 5.87 -11.18 -37.46
CA GLY A 209 4.87 -10.12 -37.61
C GLY A 209 4.36 -9.56 -36.27
N HIS A 210 3.94 -8.31 -36.29
CA HIS A 210 3.42 -7.55 -35.15
C HIS A 210 4.45 -7.21 -34.04
N GLU A 211 5.76 -7.36 -34.29
CA GLU A 211 6.80 -7.01 -33.31
C GLU A 211 6.77 -5.52 -32.97
N LYS A 212 6.57 -4.68 -34.00
CA LYS A 212 6.45 -3.23 -33.80
C LYS A 212 5.19 -2.87 -33.01
N ASP A 213 4.07 -3.53 -33.28
CA ASP A 213 2.82 -3.27 -32.58
C ASP A 213 2.94 -3.57 -31.08
N PHE A 214 3.65 -4.65 -30.72
CA PHE A 214 3.96 -4.96 -29.32
C PHE A 214 4.90 -3.96 -28.68
N ALA A 215 5.93 -3.52 -29.43
CA ALA A 215 6.86 -2.50 -28.95
C ALA A 215 6.16 -1.15 -28.75
N ASP A 216 5.29 -0.76 -29.67
CA ASP A 216 4.48 0.46 -29.57
C ASP A 216 3.47 0.42 -28.43
N MET A 217 3.00 -0.78 -28.04
CA MET A 217 2.23 -0.97 -26.81
C MET A 217 3.07 -0.81 -25.53
N GLY A 218 4.40 -0.85 -25.61
CA GLY A 218 5.32 -0.76 -24.48
C GLY A 218 5.85 -2.10 -23.96
N CYS A 219 5.72 -3.20 -24.74
CA CYS A 219 6.35 -4.47 -24.43
C CYS A 219 7.83 -4.49 -24.84
N HIS A 220 8.65 -5.19 -24.07
CA HIS A 220 10.05 -5.44 -24.41
C HIS A 220 10.15 -6.68 -25.30
N MET A 221 10.57 -6.50 -26.54
CA MET A 221 10.69 -7.58 -27.52
C MET A 221 12.06 -8.22 -27.48
N ILE A 222 12.09 -9.56 -27.41
CA ILE A 222 13.30 -10.39 -27.45
C ILE A 222 13.18 -11.34 -28.64
N GLU A 223 14.05 -11.17 -29.63
CA GLU A 223 14.09 -12.11 -30.75
C GLU A 223 14.72 -13.43 -30.30
N THR A 224 13.96 -14.49 -30.45
CA THR A 224 14.41 -15.84 -30.07
C THR A 224 14.19 -16.76 -31.26
N PRO A 225 15.26 -17.19 -31.93
CA PRO A 225 15.13 -18.12 -33.06
C PRO A 225 14.74 -19.51 -32.57
N VAL A 226 13.46 -19.83 -32.66
CA VAL A 226 12.94 -21.19 -32.39
C VAL A 226 12.74 -21.92 -33.68
N ASP A 227 13.48 -22.98 -33.90
CA ASP A 227 13.25 -23.87 -35.03
C ASP A 227 12.08 -24.80 -34.72
N ARG A 228 10.95 -24.58 -35.38
CA ARG A 228 9.68 -25.32 -35.19
C ARG A 228 9.76 -26.82 -35.53
N ARG A 229 10.75 -27.23 -36.29
CA ARG A 229 10.90 -28.61 -36.82
C ARG A 229 12.27 -29.20 -36.52
N GLY A 230 13.15 -28.49 -35.92
CA GLY A 230 14.51 -28.92 -35.57
C GLY A 230 14.52 -29.75 -34.31
N ILE A 231 14.94 -31.01 -34.44
CA ILE A 231 15.29 -31.87 -33.29
C ILE A 231 16.82 -31.74 -33.09
N ASN A 232 17.30 -30.52 -32.80
CA ASN A 232 18.74 -30.33 -32.59
C ASN A 232 19.01 -29.95 -31.16
N PRO A 233 19.54 -30.87 -30.32
CA PRO A 233 19.81 -30.63 -28.91
C PRO A 233 20.80 -29.48 -28.64
N MET A 234 21.66 -29.16 -29.61
CA MET A 234 22.62 -28.06 -29.50
C MET A 234 21.93 -26.69 -29.60
N THR A 235 20.87 -26.59 -30.38
CA THR A 235 20.06 -25.36 -30.51
C THR A 235 19.27 -25.13 -29.23
N ASP A 236 18.69 -26.18 -28.66
CA ASP A 236 17.96 -26.13 -27.40
C ASP A 236 18.86 -25.78 -26.21
N LEU A 237 20.10 -26.28 -26.21
CA LEU A 237 21.09 -25.94 -25.17
C LEU A 237 21.56 -24.48 -25.29
N ARG A 238 21.64 -23.91 -26.49
CA ARG A 238 21.92 -22.48 -26.69
C ARG A 238 20.76 -21.63 -26.22
N LEU A 239 19.54 -22.03 -26.51
CA LEU A 239 18.33 -21.35 -26.04
C LEU A 239 18.29 -21.32 -24.52
N TYR A 240 18.57 -22.45 -23.86
CA TYR A 240 18.61 -22.53 -22.39
C TYR A 240 19.67 -21.62 -21.74
N LYS A 241 20.78 -21.37 -22.43
CA LYS A 241 21.84 -20.45 -21.94
C LYS A 241 21.49 -18.97 -22.15
N GLN A 242 20.47 -18.66 -22.90
CA GLN A 242 20.05 -17.30 -23.24
C GLN A 242 18.99 -16.77 -22.25
N TYR A 243 18.37 -17.66 -21.48
CA TYR A 243 17.43 -17.41 -20.37
C TYR A 243 18.10 -17.65 -19.02
#